data_d555ddbe2f94ac884ec1f225c2e94031
#
_entry.id   d555ddbe2f94ac884ec1f225c2e94031
#
_cell.length_a   1.000
_cell.length_b   1.000
_cell.length_c   1.000
_cell.angle_alpha   90.00
_cell.angle_beta   90.00
_cell.angle_gamma   90.00
#
_symmetry.space_group_name_H-M   'P 1'
#
loop_
_entity.id
_entity.type
_entity.pdbx_description
1 polymer ?
#
loop_
_entity_poly.entity_id
_entity_poly.type
_entity_poly.pdbx_seq_one_letter_code
_entity_poly.pdbx_strand_id
1 'polypeptide(L)'
;MTLVDEIKKRSVHVDAAIDELLPVAHPEELYKASRYLVDAGGKRLRPAVLILVAEATGSDLKSVLPAAVAVELVHNFTLIHDDIMDKDDVRRGRPAVHMIWGEAGAILAGDTLYSKAFSILSKVQNEPSRILKCMDILSKTCTEICEGQWLDMDFEKREKVSKAEYIEMVEKKTSVLYAAAAKIGALLGGASDETAEALSEYGRLIGIGFQMYDDVLDMVTPQEVLGKVRGSDLMEGKHTLIIIDAFEKGVKLDIFGKGEATQEETDEAVRTLTECGSIDYVKNLAISYINEGKAKLDALQDCPEKELLLQIADYMISRKY
;
A
#
# COMPACT_ATOMS: atom_id res chain seq x y z
N MET A 1 20.76 15.60 2.68
CA MET A 1 19.28 15.61 2.70
C MET A 1 18.86 14.20 3.02
N THR A 2 17.93 13.98 3.94
CA THR A 2 17.48 12.61 4.30
C THR A 2 16.47 12.10 3.28
N LEU A 3 16.24 10.78 3.24
CA LEU A 3 15.17 10.18 2.43
C LEU A 3 13.81 10.86 2.70
N VAL A 4 13.50 11.11 3.98
CA VAL A 4 12.24 11.74 4.39
C VAL A 4 12.11 13.14 3.82
N ASP A 5 13.19 13.92 3.76
CA ASP A 5 13.20 15.26 3.16
C ASP A 5 12.91 15.19 1.65
N GLU A 6 13.51 14.21 0.94
CA GLU A 6 13.33 14.05 -0.50
C GLU A 6 11.91 13.56 -0.86
N ILE A 7 11.33 12.66 -0.07
CA ILE A 7 9.94 12.24 -0.22
C ILE A 7 9.01 13.43 0.06
N LYS A 8 9.24 14.17 1.14
CA LYS A 8 8.41 15.32 1.51
C LYS A 8 8.44 16.41 0.44
N LYS A 9 9.60 16.67 -0.17
CA LYS A 9 9.74 17.61 -1.28
C LYS A 9 8.85 17.23 -2.46
N ARG A 10 8.80 15.93 -2.83
CA ARG A 10 7.93 15.41 -3.91
C ARG A 10 6.46 15.41 -3.51
N SER A 11 6.16 15.07 -2.25
CA SER A 11 4.78 15.08 -1.73
C SER A 11 4.12 16.45 -1.85
N VAL A 12 4.84 17.54 -1.58
CA VAL A 12 4.31 18.91 -1.74
C VAL A 12 3.84 19.18 -3.17
N HIS A 13 4.56 18.67 -4.17
CA HIS A 13 4.16 18.82 -5.57
C HIS A 13 2.95 17.92 -5.91
N VAL A 14 2.89 16.72 -5.34
CA VAL A 14 1.73 15.82 -5.51
C VAL A 14 0.49 16.44 -4.87
N ASP A 15 0.58 16.97 -3.65
CA ASP A 15 -0.52 17.59 -2.95
C ASP A 15 -1.03 18.84 -3.70
N ALA A 16 -0.14 19.70 -4.21
CA ALA A 16 -0.51 20.82 -5.06
C ALA A 16 -1.20 20.38 -6.37
N ALA A 17 -0.73 19.29 -6.99
CA ALA A 17 -1.36 18.74 -8.18
C ALA A 17 -2.75 18.12 -7.87
N ILE A 18 -2.93 17.53 -6.70
CA ILE A 18 -4.25 17.06 -6.23
C ILE A 18 -5.21 18.24 -6.12
N ASP A 19 -4.80 19.37 -5.54
CA ASP A 19 -5.63 20.58 -5.41
C ASP A 19 -6.07 21.10 -6.77
N GLU A 20 -5.21 21.08 -7.77
CA GLU A 20 -5.51 21.52 -9.13
C GLU A 20 -6.40 20.51 -9.89
N LEU A 21 -6.12 19.21 -9.80
CA LEU A 21 -6.73 18.18 -10.62
C LEU A 21 -8.01 17.59 -10.03
N LEU A 22 -8.22 17.73 -8.72
CA LEU A 22 -9.40 17.29 -7.99
C LEU A 22 -10.01 18.45 -7.17
N PRO A 23 -10.43 19.56 -7.79
CA PRO A 23 -11.09 20.67 -7.07
C PRO A 23 -12.44 20.22 -6.52
N VAL A 24 -12.88 20.88 -5.43
CA VAL A 24 -14.27 20.72 -4.96
C VAL A 24 -15.22 21.28 -6.01
N ALA A 25 -16.17 20.44 -6.44
CA ALA A 25 -17.16 20.76 -7.46
C ALA A 25 -18.59 20.44 -6.97
N HIS A 26 -19.58 20.57 -7.84
CA HIS A 26 -20.95 20.18 -7.52
C HIS A 26 -21.20 18.71 -7.89
N PRO A 27 -21.83 17.89 -7.01
CA PRO A 27 -22.34 18.22 -5.66
C PRO A 27 -21.19 18.36 -4.62
N GLU A 28 -21.20 19.48 -3.88
CA GLU A 28 -20.06 19.85 -3.00
C GLU A 28 -19.74 18.80 -1.95
N GLU A 29 -20.74 18.21 -1.30
CA GLU A 29 -20.54 17.21 -0.24
C GLU A 29 -19.88 15.92 -0.77
N LEU A 30 -20.15 15.50 -2.01
CA LEU A 30 -19.49 14.36 -2.63
C LEU A 30 -17.98 14.62 -2.77
N TYR A 31 -17.60 15.81 -3.26
CA TYR A 31 -16.18 16.15 -3.41
C TYR A 31 -15.48 16.37 -2.08
N LYS A 32 -16.17 16.90 -1.06
CA LYS A 32 -15.64 16.97 0.31
C LYS A 32 -15.37 15.58 0.87
N ALA A 33 -16.31 14.64 0.73
CA ALA A 33 -16.13 13.25 1.16
C ALA A 33 -14.98 12.58 0.41
N SER A 34 -14.88 12.76 -0.92
CA SER A 34 -13.80 12.21 -1.74
C SER A 34 -12.43 12.76 -1.36
N ARG A 35 -12.34 14.05 -1.03
CA ARG A 35 -11.07 14.68 -0.63
C ARG A 35 -10.68 14.43 0.82
N TYR A 36 -11.62 14.10 1.68
CA TYR A 36 -11.41 14.07 3.13
C TYR A 36 -10.19 13.22 3.56
N LEU A 37 -10.09 11.98 3.04
CA LEU A 37 -8.94 11.11 3.36
C LEU A 37 -7.67 11.52 2.61
N VAL A 38 -7.80 12.02 1.38
CA VAL A 38 -6.68 12.53 0.58
C VAL A 38 -6.04 13.73 1.29
N ASP A 39 -6.86 14.68 1.78
CA ASP A 39 -6.43 15.89 2.48
C ASP A 39 -5.91 15.61 3.90
N ALA A 40 -6.22 14.45 4.47
CA ALA A 40 -5.60 13.98 5.71
C ALA A 40 -4.09 13.73 5.56
N GLY A 41 -3.55 13.80 4.35
CA GLY A 41 -2.14 13.59 4.06
C GLY A 41 -1.76 12.12 3.98
N GLY A 42 -0.48 11.84 4.21
CA GLY A 42 0.12 10.52 4.16
C GLY A 42 1.56 10.58 3.69
N LYS A 43 2.24 9.44 3.71
CA LYS A 43 3.67 9.36 3.32
C LYS A 43 3.89 9.49 1.81
N ARG A 44 2.85 9.42 0.98
CA ARG A 44 2.90 9.50 -0.49
C ARG A 44 3.97 8.59 -1.11
N LEU A 45 4.19 7.40 -0.54
CA LEU A 45 5.26 6.50 -1.01
C LEU A 45 5.04 5.98 -2.43
N ARG A 46 3.79 5.63 -2.80
CA ARG A 46 3.47 5.14 -4.15
C ARG A 46 3.68 6.22 -5.21
N PRO A 47 3.19 7.46 -5.05
CA PRO A 47 3.58 8.59 -5.90
C PRO A 47 5.09 8.82 -5.95
N ALA A 48 5.80 8.73 -4.81
CA ALA A 48 7.24 8.91 -4.76
C ALA A 48 7.99 7.85 -5.59
N VAL A 49 7.59 6.58 -5.50
CA VAL A 49 8.17 5.50 -6.33
C VAL A 49 7.95 5.79 -7.82
N LEU A 50 6.72 6.16 -8.22
CA LEU A 50 6.42 6.50 -9.62
C LEU A 50 7.31 7.64 -10.12
N ILE A 51 7.39 8.73 -9.36
CA ILE A 51 8.16 9.92 -9.74
C ILE A 51 9.65 9.58 -9.83
N LEU A 52 10.22 8.92 -8.84
CA LEU A 52 11.64 8.55 -8.82
C LEU A 52 12.00 7.62 -9.97
N VAL A 53 11.16 6.64 -10.27
CA VAL A 53 11.38 5.74 -11.41
C VAL A 53 11.30 6.52 -12.73
N ALA A 54 10.35 7.43 -12.88
CA ALA A 54 10.22 8.26 -14.07
C ALA A 54 11.43 9.19 -14.25
N GLU A 55 11.89 9.84 -13.17
CA GLU A 55 13.11 10.67 -13.20
C GLU A 55 14.34 9.84 -13.56
N ALA A 56 14.50 8.64 -12.97
CA ALA A 56 15.63 7.73 -13.28
C ALA A 56 15.62 7.21 -14.71
N THR A 57 14.48 7.23 -15.39
CA THR A 57 14.31 6.73 -16.77
C THR A 57 14.17 7.85 -17.82
N GLY A 58 14.31 9.12 -17.42
CA GLY A 58 14.49 10.24 -18.35
C GLY A 58 13.33 11.24 -18.42
N SER A 59 12.32 11.15 -17.55
CA SER A 59 11.25 12.15 -17.42
C SER A 59 11.59 13.17 -16.32
N ASP A 60 10.75 14.16 -16.17
CA ASP A 60 10.78 15.11 -15.05
C ASP A 60 9.53 14.99 -14.19
N LEU A 61 9.66 15.45 -12.94
CA LEU A 61 8.60 15.38 -11.93
C LEU A 61 7.28 15.98 -12.45
N LYS A 62 7.31 17.14 -13.11
CA LYS A 62 6.09 17.85 -13.52
C LYS A 62 5.30 17.07 -14.57
N SER A 63 6.00 16.44 -15.50
CA SER A 63 5.40 15.67 -16.60
C SER A 63 4.63 14.46 -16.11
N VAL A 64 5.00 13.87 -14.96
CA VAL A 64 4.38 12.65 -14.41
C VAL A 64 3.45 12.91 -13.24
N LEU A 65 3.30 14.16 -12.77
CA LEU A 65 2.40 14.50 -11.67
C LEU A 65 0.96 13.98 -11.85
N PRO A 66 0.31 14.07 -13.03
CA PRO A 66 -1.03 13.51 -13.17
C PRO A 66 -1.07 11.99 -12.95
N ALA A 67 -0.03 11.25 -13.35
CA ALA A 67 0.05 9.81 -13.11
C ALA A 67 0.28 9.51 -11.61
N ALA A 68 1.14 10.28 -10.94
CA ALA A 68 1.39 10.16 -9.51
C ALA A 68 0.12 10.44 -8.69
N VAL A 69 -0.66 11.46 -9.07
CA VAL A 69 -1.98 11.75 -8.49
C VAL A 69 -2.94 10.59 -8.73
N ALA A 70 -3.02 10.06 -9.96
CA ALA A 70 -3.92 8.95 -10.28
C ALA A 70 -3.66 7.72 -9.38
N VAL A 71 -2.39 7.34 -9.19
CA VAL A 71 -2.00 6.24 -8.29
C VAL A 71 -2.39 6.53 -6.84
N GLU A 72 -2.23 7.77 -6.37
CA GLU A 72 -2.62 8.15 -5.01
C GLU A 72 -4.14 8.16 -4.84
N LEU A 73 -4.91 8.56 -5.85
CA LEU A 73 -6.38 8.49 -5.79
C LEU A 73 -6.86 7.04 -5.75
N VAL A 74 -6.26 6.14 -6.54
CA VAL A 74 -6.54 4.69 -6.44
C VAL A 74 -6.24 4.18 -5.04
N HIS A 75 -5.09 4.53 -4.45
CA HIS A 75 -4.79 4.15 -3.06
C HIS A 75 -5.83 4.65 -2.07
N ASN A 76 -6.26 5.92 -2.16
CA ASN A 76 -7.22 6.47 -1.21
C ASN A 76 -8.63 5.90 -1.41
N PHE A 77 -9.06 5.60 -2.66
CA PHE A 77 -10.34 4.93 -2.88
C PHE A 77 -10.37 3.56 -2.21
N THR A 78 -9.28 2.78 -2.34
CA THR A 78 -9.21 1.45 -1.68
C THR A 78 -9.33 1.57 -0.17
N LEU A 79 -8.64 2.52 0.45
CA LEU A 79 -8.73 2.75 1.89
C LEU A 79 -10.15 3.13 2.35
N ILE A 80 -10.87 3.97 1.58
CA ILE A 80 -12.24 4.36 1.91
C ILE A 80 -13.18 3.16 1.87
N HIS A 81 -13.04 2.28 0.86
CA HIS A 81 -13.88 1.09 0.75
C HIS A 81 -13.47 0.01 1.75
N ASP A 82 -12.17 -0.16 2.01
CA ASP A 82 -11.67 -1.07 3.05
C ASP A 82 -12.25 -0.71 4.42
N ASP A 83 -12.24 0.59 4.81
CA ASP A 83 -12.79 1.05 6.10
C ASP A 83 -14.28 0.66 6.28
N ILE A 84 -15.06 0.58 5.19
CA ILE A 84 -16.46 0.12 5.24
C ILE A 84 -16.51 -1.41 5.44
N MET A 85 -15.71 -2.14 4.67
CA MET A 85 -15.70 -3.61 4.66
C MET A 85 -15.15 -4.19 5.96
N ASP A 86 -14.10 -3.56 6.50
CA ASP A 86 -13.43 -3.94 7.74
C ASP A 86 -14.10 -3.32 8.98
N LYS A 87 -15.08 -2.40 8.79
CA LYS A 87 -15.78 -1.65 9.85
C LYS A 87 -14.82 -0.82 10.71
N ASP A 88 -13.81 -0.23 10.08
CA ASP A 88 -12.83 0.62 10.73
C ASP A 88 -13.38 2.03 10.96
N ASP A 89 -13.66 2.39 12.20
CA ASP A 89 -14.22 3.71 12.55
C ASP A 89 -13.22 4.86 12.41
N VAL A 90 -11.92 4.57 12.42
CA VAL A 90 -10.84 5.57 12.46
C VAL A 90 -9.75 5.28 11.43
N ARG A 91 -9.40 6.29 10.61
CA ARG A 91 -8.30 6.24 9.64
C ARG A 91 -7.41 7.49 9.76
N ARG A 92 -6.09 7.31 9.87
CA ARG A 92 -5.11 8.41 10.02
C ARG A 92 -5.44 9.34 11.21
N GLY A 93 -5.91 8.78 12.32
CA GLY A 93 -6.27 9.53 13.54
C GLY A 93 -7.54 10.39 13.41
N ARG A 94 -8.34 10.17 12.37
CA ARG A 94 -9.62 10.86 12.13
C ARG A 94 -10.74 9.83 11.94
N PRO A 95 -12.02 10.18 12.17
CA PRO A 95 -13.13 9.32 11.81
C PRO A 95 -13.04 8.89 10.35
N ALA A 96 -13.34 7.63 10.04
CA ALA A 96 -13.40 7.14 8.68
C ALA A 96 -14.52 7.85 7.88
N VAL A 97 -14.44 7.84 6.55
CA VAL A 97 -15.38 8.58 5.68
C VAL A 97 -16.82 8.14 5.92
N HIS A 98 -17.07 6.84 6.09
CA HIS A 98 -18.41 6.30 6.34
C HIS A 98 -19.00 6.73 7.70
N MET A 99 -18.16 7.07 8.66
CA MET A 99 -18.62 7.61 9.95
C MET A 99 -19.18 9.03 9.85
N ILE A 100 -18.79 9.80 8.83
CA ILE A 100 -19.21 11.18 8.63
C ILE A 100 -20.32 11.29 7.59
N TRP A 101 -20.22 10.60 6.45
CA TRP A 101 -21.15 10.68 5.33
C TRP A 101 -22.01 9.43 5.14
N GLY A 102 -21.90 8.45 6.05
CA GLY A 102 -22.55 7.14 5.92
C GLY A 102 -21.91 6.26 4.85
N GLU A 103 -22.23 4.96 4.85
CA GLU A 103 -21.68 3.98 3.91
C GLU A 103 -21.93 4.38 2.44
N ALA A 104 -23.15 4.79 2.10
CA ALA A 104 -23.48 5.21 0.73
C ALA A 104 -22.63 6.41 0.28
N GLY A 105 -22.41 7.40 1.17
CA GLY A 105 -21.54 8.55 0.89
C GLY A 105 -20.08 8.14 0.69
N ALA A 106 -19.57 7.20 1.48
CA ALA A 106 -18.22 6.69 1.36
C ALA A 106 -18.02 5.85 0.09
N ILE A 107 -18.99 5.01 -0.28
CA ILE A 107 -18.97 4.26 -1.55
C ILE A 107 -18.87 5.24 -2.73
N LEU A 108 -19.76 6.24 -2.78
CA LEU A 108 -19.75 7.24 -3.86
C LEU A 108 -18.45 8.08 -3.87
N ALA A 109 -17.88 8.38 -2.71
CA ALA A 109 -16.61 9.07 -2.60
C ALA A 109 -15.46 8.24 -3.20
N GLY A 110 -15.38 6.96 -2.88
CA GLY A 110 -14.41 6.04 -3.45
C GLY A 110 -14.58 5.86 -4.96
N ASP A 111 -15.80 5.64 -5.45
CA ASP A 111 -16.12 5.54 -6.89
C ASP A 111 -15.72 6.80 -7.66
N THR A 112 -15.91 7.97 -7.03
CA THR A 112 -15.47 9.25 -7.59
C THR A 112 -13.96 9.31 -7.73
N LEU A 113 -13.20 8.93 -6.71
CA LEU A 113 -11.75 8.88 -6.75
C LEU A 113 -11.25 7.88 -7.81
N TYR A 114 -11.84 6.69 -7.85
CA TYR A 114 -11.55 5.67 -8.86
C TYR A 114 -11.72 6.21 -10.28
N SER A 115 -12.88 6.80 -10.58
CA SER A 115 -13.17 7.37 -11.90
C SER A 115 -12.26 8.56 -12.25
N LYS A 116 -11.98 9.42 -11.27
CA LYS A 116 -11.08 10.58 -11.43
C LYS A 116 -9.64 10.16 -11.69
N ALA A 117 -9.16 9.05 -11.10
CA ALA A 117 -7.82 8.54 -11.33
C ALA A 117 -7.56 8.31 -12.84
N PHE A 118 -8.47 7.66 -13.56
CA PHE A 118 -8.34 7.44 -15.00
C PHE A 118 -8.44 8.74 -15.80
N SER A 119 -9.38 9.60 -15.44
CA SER A 119 -9.53 10.92 -16.09
C SER A 119 -8.28 11.80 -15.91
N ILE A 120 -7.61 11.71 -14.76
CA ILE A 120 -6.39 12.47 -14.48
C ILE A 120 -5.18 11.84 -15.19
N LEU A 121 -5.04 10.51 -15.17
CA LEU A 121 -4.00 9.81 -15.89
C LEU A 121 -4.01 10.13 -17.39
N SER A 122 -5.21 10.27 -18.00
CA SER A 122 -5.34 10.63 -19.41
C SER A 122 -4.85 12.04 -19.76
N LYS A 123 -4.56 12.89 -18.76
CA LYS A 123 -4.01 14.26 -18.96
C LYS A 123 -2.49 14.30 -19.03
N VAL A 124 -1.80 13.17 -18.78
CA VAL A 124 -0.35 13.09 -18.90
C VAL A 124 0.07 13.45 -20.33
N GLN A 125 1.04 14.34 -20.46
CA GLN A 125 1.58 14.72 -21.75
C GLN A 125 2.68 13.73 -22.16
N ASN A 126 2.31 12.71 -22.93
CA ASN A 126 3.20 11.67 -23.44
C ASN A 126 2.62 11.07 -24.73
N GLU A 127 3.31 10.12 -25.35
CA GLU A 127 2.80 9.41 -26.52
C GLU A 127 1.49 8.69 -26.20
N PRO A 128 0.44 8.82 -27.04
CA PRO A 128 -0.87 8.19 -26.76
C PRO A 128 -0.80 6.69 -26.50
N SER A 129 0.10 5.97 -27.17
CA SER A 129 0.33 4.53 -26.98
C SER A 129 0.82 4.22 -25.57
N ARG A 130 1.69 5.05 -24.99
CA ARG A 130 2.19 4.89 -23.62
C ARG A 130 1.10 5.21 -22.61
N ILE A 131 0.31 6.28 -22.84
CA ILE A 131 -0.81 6.61 -21.97
C ILE A 131 -1.83 5.46 -21.92
N LEU A 132 -2.16 4.87 -23.08
CA LEU A 132 -3.06 3.71 -23.15
C LEU A 132 -2.49 2.50 -22.39
N LYS A 133 -1.19 2.21 -22.51
CA LYS A 133 -0.53 1.16 -21.70
C LYS A 133 -0.64 1.47 -20.20
N CYS A 134 -0.41 2.71 -19.77
CA CYS A 134 -0.54 3.10 -18.36
C CYS A 134 -1.98 2.97 -17.85
N MET A 135 -2.97 3.30 -18.66
CA MET A 135 -4.38 3.12 -18.31
C MET A 135 -4.76 1.64 -18.20
N ASP A 136 -4.27 0.78 -19.09
CA ASP A 136 -4.49 -0.67 -19.04
C ASP A 136 -3.85 -1.27 -17.78
N ILE A 137 -2.60 -0.87 -17.45
CA ILE A 137 -1.90 -1.28 -16.23
C ILE A 137 -2.73 -0.89 -15.00
N LEU A 138 -3.14 0.39 -14.89
CA LEU A 138 -3.90 0.86 -13.73
C LEU A 138 -5.25 0.16 -13.60
N SER A 139 -5.93 -0.13 -14.72
CA SER A 139 -7.20 -0.85 -14.75
C SER A 139 -7.07 -2.29 -14.25
N LYS A 140 -6.06 -3.02 -14.74
CA LYS A 140 -5.76 -4.37 -14.27
C LYS A 140 -5.41 -4.38 -12.79
N THR A 141 -4.57 -3.44 -12.36
CA THR A 141 -4.21 -3.27 -10.95
C THR A 141 -5.44 -3.05 -10.06
N CYS A 142 -6.40 -2.23 -10.48
CA CYS A 142 -7.64 -2.05 -9.72
C CYS A 142 -8.44 -3.34 -9.60
N THR A 143 -8.49 -4.16 -10.66
CA THR A 143 -9.14 -5.48 -10.62
C THR A 143 -8.42 -6.41 -9.63
N GLU A 144 -7.09 -6.48 -9.71
CA GLU A 144 -6.28 -7.31 -8.81
C GLU A 144 -6.43 -6.89 -7.35
N ILE A 145 -6.52 -5.57 -7.05
CA ILE A 145 -6.78 -5.07 -5.70
C ILE A 145 -8.15 -5.56 -5.19
N CYS A 146 -9.20 -5.51 -6.03
CA CYS A 146 -10.51 -6.04 -5.65
C CYS A 146 -10.47 -7.56 -5.39
N GLU A 147 -9.73 -8.32 -6.21
CA GLU A 147 -9.52 -9.74 -5.98
C GLU A 147 -8.78 -10.00 -4.65
N GLY A 148 -7.74 -9.19 -4.37
CA GLY A 148 -6.98 -9.28 -3.11
C GLY A 148 -7.84 -8.99 -1.88
N GLN A 149 -8.67 -7.94 -1.92
CA GLN A 149 -9.61 -7.63 -0.84
C GLN A 149 -10.66 -8.72 -0.67
N TRP A 150 -11.14 -9.30 -1.77
CA TRP A 150 -12.06 -10.45 -1.69
C TRP A 150 -11.44 -11.65 -0.99
N LEU A 151 -10.17 -11.98 -1.31
CA LEU A 151 -9.43 -13.06 -0.65
C LEU A 151 -9.25 -12.79 0.84
N ASP A 152 -8.89 -11.56 1.22
CA ASP A 152 -8.72 -11.17 2.62
C ASP A 152 -10.02 -11.39 3.43
N MET A 153 -11.14 -10.89 2.94
CA MET A 153 -12.46 -11.11 3.54
C MET A 153 -12.91 -12.58 3.56
N ASP A 154 -12.50 -13.38 2.58
CA ASP A 154 -12.81 -14.82 2.52
C ASP A 154 -11.99 -15.60 3.56
N PHE A 155 -10.75 -15.22 3.78
CA PHE A 155 -9.85 -15.86 4.74
C PHE A 155 -10.36 -15.79 6.17
N GLU A 156 -11.05 -14.71 6.56
CA GLU A 156 -11.66 -14.56 7.89
C GLU A 156 -12.71 -15.67 8.19
N LYS A 157 -13.32 -16.26 7.15
CA LYS A 157 -14.35 -17.28 7.26
C LYS A 157 -13.81 -18.70 7.19
N ARG A 158 -12.52 -18.85 6.93
CA ARG A 158 -11.88 -20.14 6.70
C ARG A 158 -11.15 -20.63 7.94
N GLU A 159 -11.19 -21.93 8.18
CA GLU A 159 -10.42 -22.58 9.25
C GLU A 159 -8.92 -22.61 8.93
N LYS A 160 -8.55 -22.65 7.65
CA LYS A 160 -7.17 -22.79 7.21
C LYS A 160 -6.92 -21.94 5.96
N VAL A 161 -5.81 -21.25 5.99
CA VAL A 161 -5.21 -20.52 4.86
C VAL A 161 -3.76 -20.98 4.74
N SER A 162 -3.30 -21.26 3.54
CA SER A 162 -1.91 -21.63 3.27
C SER A 162 -1.03 -20.39 3.12
N LYS A 163 0.29 -20.54 3.31
CA LYS A 163 1.28 -19.49 3.07
C LYS A 163 1.22 -18.95 1.63
N ALA A 164 0.98 -19.83 0.66
CA ALA A 164 0.88 -19.43 -0.75
C ALA A 164 -0.35 -18.55 -1.01
N GLU A 165 -1.51 -18.88 -0.43
CA GLU A 165 -2.72 -18.08 -0.53
C GLU A 165 -2.56 -16.71 0.15
N TYR A 166 -1.91 -16.67 1.32
CA TYR A 166 -1.59 -15.39 1.97
C TYR A 166 -0.70 -14.50 1.08
N ILE A 167 0.36 -15.06 0.48
CA ILE A 167 1.25 -14.31 -0.40
C ILE A 167 0.47 -13.78 -1.62
N GLU A 168 -0.39 -14.59 -2.23
CA GLU A 168 -1.25 -14.16 -3.34
C GLU A 168 -2.17 -13.01 -2.92
N MET A 169 -2.81 -13.10 -1.77
CA MET A 169 -3.67 -12.05 -1.23
C MET A 169 -2.88 -10.75 -1.02
N VAL A 170 -1.73 -10.79 -0.36
CA VAL A 170 -0.87 -9.63 -0.12
C VAL A 170 -0.36 -9.02 -1.43
N GLU A 171 0.02 -9.86 -2.38
CA GLU A 171 0.43 -9.42 -3.71
C GLU A 171 -0.69 -8.61 -4.37
N LYS A 172 -1.90 -9.16 -4.43
CA LYS A 172 -3.05 -8.52 -5.05
C LYS A 172 -3.57 -7.30 -4.28
N LYS A 173 -3.72 -7.39 -2.96
CA LYS A 173 -4.28 -6.30 -2.14
C LYS A 173 -3.33 -5.10 -2.03
N THR A 174 -2.04 -5.35 -1.83
CA THR A 174 -1.07 -4.30 -1.44
C THR A 174 0.01 -4.04 -2.47
N SER A 175 0.65 -5.09 -3.02
CA SER A 175 1.89 -4.90 -3.77
C SER A 175 1.68 -4.49 -5.22
N VAL A 176 0.58 -4.91 -5.87
CA VAL A 176 0.30 -4.58 -7.28
C VAL A 176 0.26 -3.08 -7.55
N LEU A 177 -0.16 -2.26 -6.58
CA LEU A 177 -0.17 -0.81 -6.77
C LEU A 177 1.24 -0.19 -6.70
N TYR A 178 2.17 -0.77 -5.94
CA TYR A 178 3.59 -0.40 -6.00
C TYR A 178 4.22 -0.83 -7.32
N ALA A 179 3.89 -2.04 -7.79
CA ALA A 179 4.31 -2.55 -9.09
C ALA A 179 3.83 -1.65 -10.23
N ALA A 180 2.54 -1.29 -10.22
CA ALA A 180 1.95 -0.37 -11.19
C ALA A 180 2.59 1.03 -11.13
N ALA A 181 2.83 1.58 -9.94
CA ALA A 181 3.49 2.87 -9.78
C ALA A 181 4.88 2.88 -10.42
N ALA A 182 5.70 1.87 -10.16
CA ALA A 182 7.02 1.73 -10.75
C ALA A 182 6.96 1.53 -12.28
N LYS A 183 6.08 0.64 -12.76
CA LYS A 183 5.93 0.36 -14.19
C LYS A 183 5.43 1.57 -14.98
N ILE A 184 4.42 2.27 -14.47
CA ILE A 184 3.89 3.50 -15.07
C ILE A 184 4.98 4.57 -15.11
N GLY A 185 5.73 4.76 -14.01
CA GLY A 185 6.87 5.68 -13.97
C GLY A 185 7.90 5.37 -15.03
N ALA A 186 8.29 4.11 -15.17
CA ALA A 186 9.26 3.66 -16.17
C ALA A 186 8.79 3.92 -17.62
N LEU A 187 7.54 3.58 -17.93
CA LEU A 187 6.96 3.82 -19.26
C LEU A 187 6.88 5.30 -19.61
N LEU A 188 6.47 6.14 -18.65
CA LEU A 188 6.40 7.58 -18.86
C LEU A 188 7.79 8.22 -18.93
N GLY A 189 8.79 7.64 -18.27
CA GLY A 189 10.19 8.05 -18.37
C GLY A 189 10.89 7.64 -19.66
N GLY A 190 10.29 6.78 -20.47
CA GLY A 190 10.86 6.35 -21.75
C GLY A 190 11.64 5.04 -21.70
N ALA A 191 11.55 4.29 -20.60
CA ALA A 191 12.20 2.99 -20.49
C ALA A 191 11.72 1.98 -21.54
N SER A 192 12.56 0.97 -21.80
CA SER A 192 12.17 -0.21 -22.58
C SER A 192 11.13 -1.04 -21.82
N ASP A 193 10.37 -1.87 -22.52
CA ASP A 193 9.40 -2.77 -21.87
C ASP A 193 10.10 -3.73 -20.89
N GLU A 194 11.33 -4.18 -21.18
CA GLU A 194 12.14 -5.02 -20.29
C GLU A 194 12.53 -4.28 -18.98
N THR A 195 13.00 -3.04 -19.09
CA THR A 195 13.32 -2.21 -17.91
C THR A 195 12.06 -1.91 -17.11
N ALA A 196 10.95 -1.59 -17.79
CA ALA A 196 9.68 -1.35 -17.12
C ALA A 196 9.16 -2.58 -16.36
N GLU A 197 9.39 -3.79 -16.89
CA GLU A 197 9.03 -5.04 -16.19
C GLU A 197 9.92 -5.28 -14.97
N ALA A 198 11.23 -5.08 -15.09
CA ALA A 198 12.15 -5.19 -13.96
C ALA A 198 11.78 -4.22 -12.82
N LEU A 199 11.41 -2.97 -13.16
CA LEU A 199 11.00 -1.97 -12.17
C LEU A 199 9.59 -2.25 -11.59
N SER A 200 8.69 -2.86 -12.40
CA SER A 200 7.44 -3.41 -11.90
C SER A 200 7.69 -4.46 -10.82
N GLU A 201 8.61 -5.38 -11.10
CA GLU A 201 9.00 -6.44 -10.16
C GLU A 201 9.66 -5.88 -8.89
N TYR A 202 10.47 -4.79 -8.99
CA TYR A 202 10.93 -4.04 -7.83
C TYR A 202 9.74 -3.61 -6.97
N GLY A 203 8.75 -2.94 -7.57
CA GLY A 203 7.55 -2.46 -6.86
C GLY A 203 6.77 -3.61 -6.21
N ARG A 204 6.59 -4.74 -6.93
CA ARG A 204 5.92 -5.94 -6.43
C ARG A 204 6.61 -6.49 -5.19
N LEU A 205 7.91 -6.73 -5.27
CA LEU A 205 8.68 -7.34 -4.19
C LEU A 205 8.74 -6.46 -2.94
N ILE A 206 8.97 -5.16 -3.10
CA ILE A 206 8.98 -4.26 -1.94
C ILE A 206 7.59 -4.12 -1.33
N GLY A 207 6.51 -4.20 -2.12
CA GLY A 207 5.14 -4.16 -1.62
C GLY A 207 4.78 -5.38 -0.77
N ILE A 208 5.20 -6.58 -1.18
CA ILE A 208 5.04 -7.82 -0.39
C ILE A 208 5.83 -7.73 0.92
N GLY A 209 7.13 -7.39 0.84
CA GLY A 209 7.97 -7.25 2.03
C GLY A 209 7.45 -6.19 3.01
N PHE A 210 6.92 -5.10 2.49
CA PHE A 210 6.27 -4.05 3.26
C PHE A 210 5.09 -4.56 4.07
N GLN A 211 4.14 -5.28 3.46
CA GLN A 211 2.97 -5.80 4.16
C GLN A 211 3.35 -6.84 5.21
N MET A 212 4.22 -7.79 4.85
CA MET A 212 4.71 -8.77 5.82
C MET A 212 5.37 -8.11 7.03
N TYR A 213 6.10 -7.02 6.81
CA TYR A 213 6.75 -6.30 7.89
C TYR A 213 5.75 -5.49 8.72
N ASP A 214 4.66 -4.99 8.11
CA ASP A 214 3.56 -4.34 8.84
C ASP A 214 2.88 -5.33 9.79
N ASP A 215 2.62 -6.57 9.35
CA ASP A 215 2.07 -7.63 10.20
C ASP A 215 3.00 -7.96 11.38
N VAL A 216 4.34 -7.95 11.15
CA VAL A 216 5.31 -8.08 12.25
C VAL A 216 5.22 -6.91 13.22
N LEU A 217 5.12 -5.68 12.71
CA LEU A 217 5.04 -4.48 13.57
C LEU A 217 3.77 -4.46 14.41
N ASP A 218 2.64 -4.93 13.90
CA ASP A 218 1.40 -5.07 14.67
C ASP A 218 1.60 -5.94 15.93
N MET A 219 2.42 -7.00 15.82
CA MET A 219 2.70 -7.90 16.94
C MET A 219 3.74 -7.36 17.94
N VAL A 220 4.80 -6.69 17.46
CA VAL A 220 5.96 -6.39 18.31
C VAL A 220 6.03 -4.94 18.77
N THR A 221 5.30 -4.01 18.15
CA THR A 221 5.38 -2.59 18.49
C THR A 221 4.49 -2.27 19.69
N PRO A 222 4.98 -1.56 20.72
CA PRO A 222 4.14 -1.11 21.84
C PRO A 222 2.96 -0.26 21.38
N GLN A 223 1.81 -0.43 22.04
CA GLN A 223 0.55 0.25 21.68
C GLN A 223 0.69 1.78 21.63
N GLU A 224 1.46 2.37 22.54
CA GLU A 224 1.69 3.81 22.62
C GLU A 224 2.38 4.36 21.37
N VAL A 225 3.12 3.52 20.67
CA VAL A 225 3.85 3.86 19.42
C VAL A 225 3.00 3.52 18.20
N LEU A 226 2.27 2.39 18.25
CA LEU A 226 1.46 1.89 17.14
C LEU A 226 0.24 2.79 16.83
N GLY A 227 -0.32 3.43 17.85
CA GLY A 227 -1.55 4.23 17.73
C GLY A 227 -2.84 3.41 17.56
N LYS A 228 -2.74 2.08 17.63
CA LYS A 228 -3.85 1.10 17.64
C LYS A 228 -3.58 0.01 18.68
N VAL A 229 -4.55 -0.82 18.95
CA VAL A 229 -4.38 -1.96 19.86
C VAL A 229 -3.36 -2.92 19.27
N ARG A 230 -2.34 -3.30 20.07
CA ARG A 230 -1.31 -4.25 19.66
C ARG A 230 -1.92 -5.62 19.44
N GLY A 231 -1.57 -6.28 18.33
CA GLY A 231 -2.11 -7.59 17.99
C GLY A 231 -3.57 -7.55 17.55
N SER A 232 -4.05 -6.41 17.04
CA SER A 232 -5.42 -6.27 16.54
C SER A 232 -5.75 -7.33 15.48
N ASP A 233 -4.84 -7.59 14.55
CA ASP A 233 -5.05 -8.58 13.50
C ASP A 233 -5.29 -10.01 14.08
N LEU A 234 -4.60 -10.37 15.17
CA LEU A 234 -4.80 -11.64 15.85
C LEU A 234 -6.18 -11.72 16.51
N MET A 235 -6.61 -10.65 17.18
CA MET A 235 -7.92 -10.58 17.86
C MET A 235 -9.08 -10.58 16.85
N GLU A 236 -8.91 -9.95 15.71
CA GLU A 236 -9.87 -9.95 14.60
C GLU A 236 -9.93 -11.31 13.86
N GLY A 237 -8.98 -12.21 14.11
CA GLY A 237 -8.93 -13.52 13.47
C GLY A 237 -8.32 -13.48 12.07
N LYS A 238 -7.53 -12.47 11.75
CA LYS A 238 -6.84 -12.36 10.46
C LYS A 238 -5.76 -13.43 10.32
N HIS A 239 -5.79 -14.15 9.22
CA HIS A 239 -4.79 -15.17 8.89
C HIS A 239 -3.52 -14.52 8.32
N THR A 240 -2.78 -13.75 9.16
CA THR A 240 -1.47 -13.23 8.77
C THR A 240 -0.47 -14.38 8.63
N LEU A 241 0.65 -14.15 7.92
CA LEU A 241 1.65 -15.19 7.71
C LEU A 241 2.26 -15.70 9.02
N ILE A 242 2.33 -14.85 10.06
CA ILE A 242 2.79 -15.20 11.41
C ILE A 242 1.86 -16.26 12.02
N ILE A 243 0.56 -16.04 11.91
CA ILE A 243 -0.47 -16.93 12.46
C ILE A 243 -0.52 -18.25 11.68
N ILE A 244 -0.45 -18.18 10.35
CA ILE A 244 -0.42 -19.36 9.48
C ILE A 244 0.77 -20.24 9.83
N ASP A 245 1.97 -19.67 9.95
CA ASP A 245 3.20 -20.40 10.29
C ASP A 245 3.13 -21.02 11.69
N ALA A 246 2.57 -20.30 12.67
CA ALA A 246 2.36 -20.81 14.03
C ALA A 246 1.38 -21.98 14.05
N PHE A 247 0.27 -21.89 13.33
CA PHE A 247 -0.72 -22.99 13.23
C PHE A 247 -0.15 -24.22 12.54
N GLU A 248 0.68 -24.06 11.49
CA GLU A 248 1.39 -25.17 10.86
C GLU A 248 2.35 -25.89 11.81
N LYS A 249 2.92 -25.16 12.79
CA LYS A 249 3.76 -25.72 13.88
C LYS A 249 2.95 -26.33 15.02
N GLY A 250 1.62 -26.30 14.94
CA GLY A 250 0.72 -26.87 15.96
C GLY A 250 0.52 -25.95 17.19
N VAL A 251 0.91 -24.66 17.09
CA VAL A 251 0.67 -23.67 18.13
C VAL A 251 -0.83 -23.37 18.23
N LYS A 252 -1.33 -23.19 19.45
CA LYS A 252 -2.70 -22.75 19.73
C LYS A 252 -2.64 -21.33 20.28
N LEU A 253 -3.52 -20.47 19.78
CA LEU A 253 -3.62 -19.08 20.18
C LEU A 253 -5.05 -18.82 20.67
N ASP A 254 -5.20 -18.77 21.98
CA ASP A 254 -6.54 -18.69 22.61
C ASP A 254 -7.28 -17.39 22.31
N ILE A 255 -6.57 -16.33 21.93
CA ILE A 255 -7.16 -15.02 21.62
C ILE A 255 -7.46 -14.83 20.12
N PHE A 256 -7.12 -15.80 19.27
CA PHE A 256 -7.39 -15.71 17.82
C PHE A 256 -8.89 -15.62 17.54
N GLY A 257 -9.33 -14.54 16.92
CA GLY A 257 -10.72 -14.29 16.55
C GLY A 257 -11.67 -13.99 17.71
N LYS A 258 -11.16 -13.63 18.91
CA LYS A 258 -12.00 -13.26 20.05
C LYS A 258 -12.62 -11.86 19.97
N GLY A 259 -12.14 -10.99 19.07
CA GLY A 259 -12.52 -9.58 18.95
C GLY A 259 -11.82 -8.67 19.96
N GLU A 260 -11.61 -9.13 21.19
CA GLU A 260 -10.92 -8.38 22.26
C GLU A 260 -10.08 -9.32 23.14
N ALA A 261 -9.00 -8.79 23.69
CA ALA A 261 -8.16 -9.48 24.66
C ALA A 261 -7.55 -8.48 25.65
N THR A 262 -7.19 -8.98 26.85
CA THR A 262 -6.42 -8.22 27.82
C THR A 262 -4.97 -8.05 27.36
N GLN A 263 -4.28 -7.07 27.95
CA GLN A 263 -2.83 -6.87 27.70
C GLN A 263 -2.02 -8.14 28.03
N GLU A 264 -2.37 -8.83 29.12
CA GLU A 264 -1.69 -10.05 29.56
C GLU A 264 -1.87 -11.19 28.56
N GLU A 265 -3.09 -11.39 28.04
CA GLU A 265 -3.39 -12.38 27.00
C GLU A 265 -2.64 -12.07 25.69
N THR A 266 -2.58 -10.80 25.31
CA THR A 266 -1.83 -10.35 24.12
C THR A 266 -0.33 -10.58 24.30
N ASP A 267 0.24 -10.23 25.46
CA ASP A 267 1.65 -10.44 25.76
C ASP A 267 2.02 -11.94 25.75
N GLU A 268 1.14 -12.81 26.26
CA GLU A 268 1.31 -14.26 26.22
C GLU A 268 1.31 -14.80 24.78
N ALA A 269 0.35 -14.34 23.96
CA ALA A 269 0.29 -14.74 22.55
C ALA A 269 1.54 -14.32 21.78
N VAL A 270 1.99 -13.07 21.95
CA VAL A 270 3.20 -12.56 21.29
C VAL A 270 4.45 -13.34 21.76
N ARG A 271 4.54 -13.69 23.06
CA ARG A 271 5.64 -14.53 23.57
C ARG A 271 5.62 -15.90 22.90
N THR A 272 4.46 -16.55 22.82
CA THR A 272 4.28 -17.84 22.16
C THR A 272 4.70 -17.79 20.69
N LEU A 273 4.29 -16.74 19.95
CA LEU A 273 4.66 -16.52 18.56
C LEU A 273 6.16 -16.25 18.36
N THR A 274 6.79 -15.60 19.35
CA THR A 274 8.24 -15.38 19.37
C THR A 274 8.99 -16.68 19.64
N GLU A 275 8.59 -17.44 20.66
CA GLU A 275 9.23 -18.70 21.05
C GLU A 275 9.12 -19.78 19.98
N CYS A 276 8.00 -19.86 19.26
CA CYS A 276 7.85 -20.79 18.12
C CYS A 276 8.61 -20.33 16.87
N GLY A 277 9.17 -19.09 16.87
CA GLY A 277 9.97 -18.53 15.79
C GLY A 277 9.17 -18.04 14.58
N SER A 278 7.84 -17.89 14.69
CA SER A 278 7.01 -17.48 13.56
C SER A 278 7.17 -15.99 13.24
N ILE A 279 7.35 -15.14 14.24
CA ILE A 279 7.64 -13.70 14.05
C ILE A 279 8.99 -13.53 13.31
N ASP A 280 10.05 -14.21 13.76
CA ASP A 280 11.37 -14.12 13.12
C ASP A 280 11.35 -14.70 11.69
N TYR A 281 10.59 -15.76 11.46
CA TYR A 281 10.42 -16.34 10.13
C TYR A 281 9.85 -15.29 9.15
N VAL A 282 8.73 -14.63 9.50
CA VAL A 282 8.08 -13.64 8.64
C VAL A 282 8.95 -12.40 8.46
N LYS A 283 9.59 -11.93 9.54
CA LYS A 283 10.54 -10.82 9.48
C LYS A 283 11.68 -11.07 8.50
N ASN A 284 12.31 -12.26 8.57
CA ASN A 284 13.40 -12.62 7.66
C ASN A 284 12.92 -12.77 6.22
N LEU A 285 11.73 -13.31 6.02
CA LEU A 285 11.12 -13.43 4.70
C LEU A 285 10.83 -12.05 4.09
N ALA A 286 10.28 -11.10 4.87
CA ALA A 286 10.08 -9.72 4.45
C ALA A 286 11.40 -9.06 4.00
N ILE A 287 12.47 -9.24 4.78
CA ILE A 287 13.82 -8.75 4.43
C ILE A 287 14.32 -9.36 3.12
N SER A 288 14.07 -10.67 2.89
CA SER A 288 14.44 -11.34 1.64
C SER A 288 13.74 -10.71 0.44
N TYR A 289 12.42 -10.50 0.51
CA TYR A 289 11.64 -9.82 -0.54
C TYR A 289 12.18 -8.43 -0.84
N ILE A 290 12.50 -7.65 0.19
CA ILE A 290 13.09 -6.31 0.02
C ILE A 290 14.45 -6.39 -0.69
N ASN A 291 15.32 -7.33 -0.31
CA ASN A 291 16.63 -7.48 -0.93
C ASN A 291 16.53 -7.95 -2.40
N GLU A 292 15.61 -8.86 -2.71
CA GLU A 292 15.32 -9.28 -4.07
C GLU A 292 14.77 -8.12 -4.92
N GLY A 293 13.90 -7.30 -4.33
CA GLY A 293 13.41 -6.07 -4.96
C GLY A 293 14.54 -5.10 -5.26
N LYS A 294 15.42 -4.83 -4.30
CA LYS A 294 16.60 -3.95 -4.51
C LYS A 294 17.47 -4.40 -5.69
N ALA A 295 17.65 -5.71 -5.88
CA ALA A 295 18.41 -6.24 -7.00
C ALA A 295 17.76 -5.94 -8.37
N LYS A 296 16.43 -5.72 -8.45
CA LYS A 296 15.76 -5.34 -9.71
C LYS A 296 16.12 -3.93 -10.17
N LEU A 297 16.60 -3.07 -9.27
CA LEU A 297 17.09 -1.74 -9.59
C LEU A 297 18.40 -1.75 -10.40
N ASP A 298 19.04 -2.91 -10.57
CA ASP A 298 20.18 -3.06 -11.47
C ASP A 298 19.81 -2.80 -12.95
N ALA A 299 18.52 -2.83 -13.29
CA ALA A 299 18.01 -2.37 -14.58
C ALA A 299 18.18 -0.85 -14.83
N LEU A 300 18.44 -0.07 -13.76
CA LEU A 300 18.73 1.36 -13.84
C LEU A 300 20.24 1.62 -13.84
N GLN A 301 20.66 2.65 -14.56
CA GLN A 301 21.99 3.22 -14.39
C GLN A 301 22.12 3.86 -13.02
N ASP A 302 23.35 4.00 -12.53
CA ASP A 302 23.59 4.67 -11.25
C ASP A 302 23.21 6.16 -11.36
N CYS A 303 22.28 6.57 -10.51
CA CYS A 303 21.77 7.94 -10.43
C CYS A 303 21.23 8.20 -9.01
N PRO A 304 21.05 9.48 -8.64
CA PRO A 304 20.51 9.83 -7.32
C PRO A 304 19.14 9.21 -7.02
N GLU A 305 18.29 9.06 -8.04
CA GLU A 305 16.95 8.49 -7.94
C GLU A 305 17.00 6.99 -7.62
N LYS A 306 17.92 6.24 -8.23
CA LYS A 306 18.18 4.83 -7.89
C LYS A 306 18.56 4.68 -6.42
N GLU A 307 19.43 5.53 -5.91
CA GLU A 307 19.81 5.52 -4.50
C GLU A 307 18.62 5.81 -3.58
N LEU A 308 17.75 6.74 -3.95
CA LEU A 308 16.52 7.01 -3.20
C LEU A 308 15.54 5.84 -3.24
N LEU A 309 15.42 5.12 -4.36
CA LEU A 309 14.61 3.90 -4.48
C LEU A 309 15.15 2.77 -3.59
N LEU A 310 16.48 2.61 -3.50
CA LEU A 310 17.12 1.68 -2.55
C LEU A 310 16.77 2.05 -1.10
N GLN A 311 16.88 3.35 -0.76
CA GLN A 311 16.53 3.82 0.58
C GLN A 311 15.03 3.69 0.89
N ILE A 312 14.13 3.83 -0.09
CA ILE A 312 12.69 3.54 0.10
C ILE A 312 12.49 2.06 0.47
N ALA A 313 13.15 1.14 -0.24
CA ALA A 313 13.07 -0.28 0.07
C ALA A 313 13.54 -0.58 1.52
N ASP A 314 14.67 0.00 1.94
CA ASP A 314 15.16 -0.15 3.31
C ASP A 314 14.22 0.50 4.34
N TYR A 315 13.63 1.65 4.02
CA TYR A 315 12.66 2.33 4.88
C TYR A 315 11.42 1.48 5.14
N MET A 316 10.99 0.65 4.19
CA MET A 316 9.81 -0.20 4.35
C MET A 316 9.94 -1.23 5.48
N ILE A 317 11.18 -1.65 5.82
CA ILE A 317 11.47 -2.63 6.89
C ILE A 317 12.23 -2.05 8.08
N SER A 318 12.52 -0.73 8.08
CA SER A 318 13.24 -0.07 9.18
C SER A 318 12.40 0.93 9.95
N ARG A 319 11.10 1.04 9.61
CA ARG A 319 10.18 2.00 10.25
C ARG A 319 10.08 1.74 11.74
N LYS A 320 10.33 2.77 12.52
CA LYS A 320 9.79 2.95 13.87
C LYS A 320 8.61 3.91 13.70
N TYR A 321 7.44 3.51 14.18
CA TYR A 321 6.23 4.34 14.14
C TYR A 321 6.47 5.68 14.85
#